data_45423d954c4aae93d7e02697e3d72f57
#
_entry.id   45423d954c4aae93d7e02697e3d72f57
#
_cell.length_a   1.000
_cell.length_b   1.000
_cell.length_c   1.000
_cell.angle_alpha   90.00
_cell.angle_beta   90.00
_cell.angle_gamma   90.00
#
_symmetry.space_group_name_H-M   'P 1'
#
loop_
_entity.id
_entity.type
_entity.pdbx_description
1 polymer ?
#
loop_
_entity_poly.entity_id
_entity_poly.type
_entity_poly.pdbx_seq_one_letter_code
_entity_poly.pdbx_strand_id
1 'polypeptide(L)' 'MRHCIIVVGGHINDAFAKELIEKETPDFCIAADSGMNFFYRNELKPDWII' A
#
# COMPACT_ATOMS: atom_id res chain seq x y z
N MET A 1 13.84 -11.50 -5.98
CA MET A 1 13.39 -11.55 -4.58
C MET A 1 11.96 -11.04 -4.47
N ARG A 2 11.12 -11.73 -3.71
CA ARG A 2 9.73 -11.32 -3.56
C ARG A 2 9.58 -10.27 -2.46
N HIS A 3 8.74 -9.29 -2.73
CA HIS A 3 8.48 -8.20 -1.81
C HIS A 3 7.01 -8.15 -1.47
N CYS A 4 6.73 -7.90 -0.20
CA CYS A 4 5.36 -7.70 0.26
C CYS A 4 5.30 -6.37 1.00
N ILE A 5 4.39 -5.51 0.61
CA ILE A 5 4.17 -4.23 1.28
C ILE A 5 2.83 -4.28 2.00
N ILE A 6 2.85 -3.99 3.29
CA ILE A 6 1.64 -3.95 4.11
C ILE A 6 1.39 -2.50 4.50
N VAL A 7 0.24 -1.97 4.13
CA VAL A 7 -0.15 -0.61 4.47
C VAL A 7 -1.14 -0.66 5.62
N VAL A 8 -0.72 -0.13 6.76
CA VAL A 8 -1.54 -0.08 7.97
C VAL A 8 -2.05 1.34 8.14
N GLY A 9 -3.26 1.48 8.67
CA GLY A 9 -3.88 2.78 8.84
C GLY A 9 -3.10 3.71 9.76
N GLY A 10 -3.57 4.96 9.87
CA GLY A 10 -2.92 6.01 10.63
C GLY A 10 -2.44 7.11 9.71
N HIS A 11 -1.43 7.86 10.16
CA HIS A 11 -0.86 8.92 9.34
C HIS A 11 0.07 8.34 8.29
N ILE A 12 -0.37 8.38 7.05
CA ILE A 12 0.41 7.89 5.93
C ILE A 12 0.76 9.05 5.03
N ASN A 13 2.05 9.20 4.73
CA ASN A 13 2.46 10.15 3.71
C ASN A 13 2.22 9.50 2.36
N ASP A 14 1.11 9.86 1.73
CA ASP A 14 0.67 9.23 0.49
C ASP A 14 1.70 9.34 -0.63
N ALA A 15 2.35 10.51 -0.75
CA ALA A 15 3.34 10.71 -1.80
C ALA A 15 4.54 9.78 -1.61
N PHE A 16 5.03 9.67 -0.39
CA PHE A 16 6.16 8.81 -0.08
C PHE A 16 5.81 7.33 -0.26
N ALA A 17 4.65 6.94 0.25
CA ALA A 17 4.23 5.54 0.17
C ALA A 17 3.97 5.12 -1.28
N LYS A 18 3.35 5.97 -2.07
CA LYS A 18 3.10 5.70 -3.47
C LYS A 18 4.41 5.55 -4.24
N GLU A 19 5.36 6.45 -3.97
CA GLU A 19 6.66 6.39 -4.61
C GLU A 19 7.39 5.09 -4.24
N LEU A 20 7.30 4.69 -2.99
CA LEU A 20 7.92 3.45 -2.53
C LEU A 20 7.33 2.24 -3.26
N ILE A 21 6.02 2.19 -3.40
CA ILE A 21 5.35 1.09 -4.08
C ILE A 21 5.78 1.04 -5.55
N GLU A 22 5.83 2.18 -6.20
CA GLU A 22 6.23 2.24 -7.60
C GLU A 22 7.70 1.85 -7.78
N LYS A 23 8.55 2.27 -6.86
CA LYS A 23 9.98 1.99 -6.95
C LYS A 23 10.31 0.54 -6.66
N GLU A 24 9.69 -0.03 -5.64
CA GLU A 24 9.99 -1.40 -5.21
C GLU A 24 9.23 -2.45 -6.02
N THR A 25 8.17 -2.06 -6.70
CA THR A 25 7.34 -2.97 -7.50
C THR A 25 7.06 -4.28 -6.74
N PRO A 26 6.35 -4.20 -5.59
CA PRO A 26 6.15 -5.38 -4.76
C PRO A 26 5.29 -6.42 -5.46
N ASP A 27 5.53 -7.68 -5.12
CA ASP A 27 4.73 -8.79 -5.64
C ASP A 27 3.34 -8.81 -5.00
N PHE A 28 3.24 -8.38 -3.75
CA PHE A 28 1.97 -8.31 -3.02
C PHE A 28 1.83 -7.00 -2.27
N CYS A 29 0.63 -6.46 -2.28
CA CYS A 29 0.26 -5.33 -1.44
C CYS A 29 -0.91 -5.76 -0.57
N ILE A 30 -0.82 -5.50 0.72
CA ILE A 30 -1.86 -5.85 1.69
C ILE A 30 -2.33 -4.60 2.39
N ALA A 31 -3.65 -4.39 2.42
CA ALA A 31 -4.25 -3.30 3.18
C ALA A 31 -4.74 -3.85 4.51
N ALA A 32 -4.29 -3.27 5.60
CA ALA A 32 -4.71 -3.65 6.95
C ALA A 32 -5.36 -2.45 7.63
N ASP A 33 -6.42 -2.70 8.37
CA ASP A 33 -7.17 -1.65 9.08
C ASP A 33 -7.61 -0.56 8.10
N SER A 34 -7.28 0.70 8.37
CA SER A 34 -7.65 1.80 7.48
C SER A 34 -6.66 2.03 6.35
N GLY A 35 -5.67 1.13 6.18
CA GLY A 35 -4.73 1.21 5.06
C GLY A 35 -5.43 1.17 3.71
N MET A 36 -6.64 0.59 3.65
CA MET A 36 -7.43 0.56 2.43
C MET A 36 -7.71 1.96 1.89
N ASN A 37 -7.85 2.95 2.80
CA ASN A 37 -8.10 4.33 2.37
C ASN A 37 -6.94 4.88 1.55
N PHE A 38 -5.71 4.52 1.90
CA PHE A 38 -4.54 4.92 1.13
C PHE A 38 -4.64 4.40 -0.30
N PHE A 39 -4.96 3.13 -0.46
CA PHE A 39 -5.08 2.54 -1.79
C PHE A 39 -6.19 3.20 -2.59
N TYR A 40 -7.32 3.44 -1.94
CA TYR A 40 -8.46 4.07 -2.60
C TYR A 40 -8.13 5.49 -3.06
N ARG A 41 -7.49 6.29 -2.19
CA ARG A 41 -7.16 7.69 -2.52
C ARG A 41 -6.19 7.78 -3.69
N ASN A 42 -5.32 6.78 -3.85
CA ASN A 42 -4.29 6.81 -4.88
C ASN A 42 -4.64 5.93 -6.09
N GLU A 43 -5.89 5.48 -6.15
CA GLU A 43 -6.39 4.64 -7.24
C GLU A 43 -5.57 3.38 -7.43
N LEU A 44 -5.11 2.81 -6.30
CA LEU A 44 -4.37 1.57 -6.28
C LEU A 44 -5.24 0.47 -5.72
N LYS A 45 -4.91 -0.76 -6.05
CA LYS A 45 -5.63 -1.92 -5.53
C LYS A 45 -4.67 -2.81 -4.76
N PRO A 46 -4.98 -3.12 -3.49
CA PRO A 46 -4.19 -4.11 -2.76
C PRO A 46 -4.58 -5.50 -3.23
N ASP A 47 -3.68 -6.45 -3.07
CA ASP A 47 -3.97 -7.84 -3.39
C ASP A 47 -4.85 -8.47 -2.30
N TRP A 48 -4.65 -8.04 -1.06
CA TRP A 48 -5.38 -8.57 0.09
C TRP A 48 -5.84 -7.44 0.99
N ILE A 49 -6.96 -7.65 1.66
CA ILE A 49 -7.52 -6.72 2.63
C ILE A 49 -7.78 -7.49 3.92
N ILE A 50 -7.27 -6.98 5.02
CA ILE A 50 -7.48 -7.60 6.32
C ILE A 50 -8.34 -6.70 7.19
#